data_b66f68d84be0503063f30da2136b7d96
#
_entry.id   b66f68d84be0503063f30da2136b7d96
#
_cell.length_a   1.000
_cell.length_b   1.000
_cell.length_c   1.000
_cell.angle_alpha   90.00
_cell.angle_beta   90.00
_cell.angle_gamma   90.00
#
_symmetry.space_group_name_H-M   'P 1'
#
loop_
_entity.id
_entity.type
_entity.pdbx_description
1 polymer ?
#
loop_
_entity_poly.entity_id
_entity_poly.type
_entity_poly.pdbx_seq_one_letter_code
_entity_poly.pdbx_strand_id
1 'polypeptide(L)' 'MASQRIYEVFARKAHEEPIMHVGSVNAPNDELAKVYAWTAYDEEKWLEMCVVRRSEIIPVLNSEDKPIWGN' A
#
# COMPACT_ATOMS: atom_id res chain seq x y z
N MET A 1 -3.69 19.72 -13.85
CA MET A 1 -3.53 19.35 -12.46
C MET A 1 -3.46 17.84 -12.33
N ALA A 2 -2.43 17.34 -11.66
CA ALA A 2 -2.25 15.90 -11.55
C ALA A 2 -3.23 15.32 -10.54
N SER A 3 -3.81 14.19 -10.89
CA SER A 3 -4.69 13.48 -9.99
C SER A 3 -3.85 12.70 -8.98
N GLN A 4 -4.34 12.66 -7.76
CA GLN A 4 -3.74 11.79 -6.77
C GLN A 4 -4.29 10.39 -6.96
N ARG A 5 -3.42 9.42 -6.77
CA ARG A 5 -3.79 8.00 -6.81
C ARG A 5 -3.60 7.41 -5.44
N ILE A 6 -4.39 6.41 -5.12
CA ILE A 6 -4.26 5.71 -3.84
C ILE A 6 -3.43 4.46 -4.08
N TYR A 7 -2.41 4.30 -3.26
CA TYR A 7 -1.53 3.14 -3.30
C TYR A 7 -1.64 2.40 -1.98
N GLU A 8 -1.78 1.09 -2.05
CA GLU A 8 -1.75 0.25 -0.86
C GLU A 8 -0.31 -0.12 -0.60
N VAL A 9 0.08 -0.10 0.67
CA VAL A 9 1.46 -0.37 1.08
C VAL A 9 1.50 -1.72 1.77
N PHE A 10 2.42 -2.57 1.34
CA PHE A 10 2.62 -3.90 1.89
C PHE A 10 4.07 -4.03 2.32
N ALA A 11 4.30 -4.68 3.45
CA ALA A 11 5.66 -4.78 3.97
C ALA A 11 5.78 -5.97 4.92
N ARG A 12 7.03 -6.36 5.19
CA ARG A 12 7.33 -7.36 6.21
C ARG A 12 8.66 -7.02 6.86
N LYS A 13 8.84 -7.50 8.08
CA LYS A 13 10.04 -7.21 8.86
C LYS A 13 11.05 -8.34 8.84
N ALA A 14 10.65 -9.53 8.48
CA ALA A 14 11.54 -10.70 8.50
C ALA A 14 11.18 -11.62 7.34
N HIS A 15 12.16 -12.42 6.93
CA HIS A 15 11.96 -13.34 5.80
C HIS A 15 10.86 -14.35 6.06
N GLU A 16 10.71 -14.79 7.29
CA GLU A 16 9.72 -15.80 7.61
C GLU A 16 8.32 -15.25 7.82
N GLU A 17 8.18 -13.94 7.77
CA GLU A 17 6.85 -13.32 7.89
C GLU A 17 6.24 -13.11 6.51
N PRO A 18 4.92 -13.26 6.39
CA PRO A 18 4.27 -12.91 5.14
C PRO A 18 4.27 -11.40 4.94
N ILE A 19 4.22 -10.98 3.69
CA ILE A 19 4.02 -9.56 3.39
C ILE A 19 2.59 -9.21 3.77
N MET A 20 2.43 -8.13 4.52
CA MET A 20 1.14 -7.75 5.05
C MET A 20 0.81 -6.32 4.66
N HIS A 21 -0.47 -6.05 4.55
CA HIS A 21 -0.96 -4.71 4.28
C HIS A 21 -0.75 -3.84 5.51
N VAL A 22 -0.01 -2.75 5.37
CA VAL A 22 0.30 -1.88 6.51
C VAL A 22 -0.38 -0.52 6.41
N GLY A 23 -0.88 -0.16 5.24
CA GLY A 23 -1.57 1.11 5.11
C GLY A 23 -1.66 1.54 3.65
N SER A 24 -1.88 2.82 3.45
CA SER A 24 -1.97 3.37 2.11
C SER A 24 -1.37 4.76 2.07
N VAL A 25 -1.02 5.21 0.87
CA VAL A 25 -0.54 6.57 0.65
C VAL A 25 -1.18 7.10 -0.62
N ASN A 26 -1.29 8.42 -0.69
CA ASN A 26 -1.75 9.09 -1.90
C ASN A 26 -0.54 9.72 -2.58
N ALA A 27 -0.43 9.53 -3.89
CA ALA A 27 0.67 10.08 -4.64
C ALA A 27 0.25 10.28 -6.09
N PRO A 28 0.88 11.21 -6.79
CA PRO A 28 0.51 11.46 -8.20
C PRO A 28 1.08 10.42 -9.16
N ASN A 29 2.12 9.69 -8.75
CA ASN A 29 2.73 8.68 -9.61
C ASN A 29 3.45 7.66 -8.75
N ASP A 30 3.92 6.60 -9.42
CA ASP A 30 4.53 5.45 -8.73
C ASP A 30 5.80 5.84 -8.00
N GLU A 31 6.63 6.69 -8.59
CA GLU A 31 7.90 7.05 -7.98
C GLU A 31 7.69 7.81 -6.67
N LEU A 32 6.77 8.74 -6.66
CA LEU A 32 6.48 9.47 -5.43
C LEU A 32 5.76 8.59 -4.42
N ALA A 33 4.98 7.63 -4.88
CA ALA A 33 4.35 6.68 -3.96
C ALA A 33 5.41 5.93 -3.16
N LYS A 34 6.50 5.53 -3.81
CA LYS A 34 7.59 4.84 -3.11
C LYS A 34 8.20 5.72 -2.05
N VAL A 35 8.45 6.99 -2.39
CA VAL A 35 9.03 7.93 -1.44
C VAL A 35 8.08 8.17 -0.27
N TYR A 36 6.82 8.37 -0.55
CA TYR A 36 5.84 8.65 0.49
C TYR A 36 5.66 7.45 1.42
N ALA A 37 5.62 6.24 0.85
CA ALA A 37 5.49 5.05 1.68
C ALA A 37 6.71 4.88 2.57
N TRP A 38 7.90 5.03 2.03
CA TRP A 38 9.13 4.94 2.80
C TRP A 38 9.11 5.94 3.95
N THR A 39 8.74 7.18 3.65
CA THR A 39 8.74 8.23 4.66
C THR A 39 7.68 8.00 5.73
N ALA A 40 6.49 7.56 5.32
CA ALA A 40 5.39 7.40 6.25
C ALA A 40 5.61 6.27 7.25
N TYR A 41 6.38 5.26 6.88
CA TYR A 41 6.52 4.04 7.69
C TYR A 41 7.96 3.80 8.11
N ASP A 42 8.82 4.82 8.12
CA ASP A 42 10.25 4.64 8.37
C ASP A 42 10.61 4.46 9.83
N GLU A 43 9.64 4.52 10.73
CA GLU A 43 9.94 4.30 12.16
C GLU A 43 10.13 2.84 12.48
N GLU A 44 9.81 1.94 11.56
CA GLU A 44 10.03 0.51 11.72
C GLU A 44 11.18 0.09 10.80
N LYS A 45 11.86 -0.98 11.18
CA LYS A 45 12.91 -1.53 10.33
C LYS A 45 12.30 -2.59 9.43
N TRP A 46 11.95 -2.19 8.23
CA TRP A 46 11.33 -3.09 7.28
C TRP A 46 12.39 -3.84 6.48
N LEU A 47 12.17 -5.13 6.28
CA LEU A 47 13.00 -5.91 5.39
C LEU A 47 12.60 -5.66 3.94
N GLU A 48 11.31 -5.54 3.70
CA GLU A 48 10.78 -5.43 2.36
C GLU A 48 9.51 -4.57 2.41
N MET A 49 9.32 -3.74 1.40
CA MET A 49 8.15 -2.89 1.31
C MET A 49 7.83 -2.67 -0.16
N CYS A 50 6.56 -2.68 -0.50
CA CYS A 50 6.14 -2.38 -1.87
C CYS A 50 4.85 -1.60 -1.84
N VAL A 51 4.56 -0.95 -2.95
CA VAL A 51 3.30 -0.23 -3.12
C VAL A 51 2.59 -0.81 -4.34
N VAL A 52 1.27 -0.82 -4.28
CA VAL A 52 0.43 -1.30 -5.36
C VAL A 52 -0.66 -0.27 -5.58
N ARG A 53 -0.86 0.14 -6.83
CA ARG A 53 -1.99 1.02 -7.12
C ARG A 53 -3.27 0.29 -6.74
N ARG A 54 -4.10 0.98 -5.96
CA ARG A 54 -5.37 0.37 -5.56
C ARG A 54 -6.19 -0.05 -6.77
N SER A 55 -6.12 0.72 -7.84
CA SER A 55 -6.89 0.43 -9.05
C SER A 55 -6.46 -0.87 -9.72
N GLU A 56 -5.28 -1.40 -9.38
CA GLU A 56 -4.79 -2.64 -9.96
C GLU A 56 -5.18 -3.87 -9.14
N ILE A 57 -5.79 -3.66 -7.99
CA ILE A 57 -6.22 -4.78 -7.15
C ILE A 57 -7.57 -5.26 -7.67
N ILE A 58 -7.64 -6.53 -7.99
CA ILE A 58 -8.84 -7.13 -8.55
C ILE A 58 -9.60 -7.83 -7.44
N PRO A 59 -10.75 -7.30 -7.03
CA PRO A 59 -11.50 -7.93 -5.95
C PRO A 59 -12.14 -9.23 -6.39
N VAL A 60 -12.13 -10.18 -5.51
CA VAL A 60 -12.85 -11.44 -5.73
C VAL A 60 -14.20 -11.37 -5.04
N LEU A 61 -14.18 -10.91 -3.80
CA LEU A 61 -15.41 -10.66 -3.03
C LEU A 61 -15.37 -9.21 -2.59
N ASN A 62 -16.51 -8.58 -2.63
CA ASN A 62 -16.55 -7.15 -2.35
C ASN A 62 -17.89 -6.82 -1.72
N SER A 63 -17.86 -6.28 -0.52
CA SER A 63 -19.09 -5.81 0.10
C SER A 63 -19.46 -4.46 -0.51
N GLU A 64 -20.73 -4.14 -0.45
CA GLU A 64 -21.22 -2.92 -1.07
C GLU A 64 -20.58 -1.67 -0.48
N ASP A 65 -20.35 -1.71 0.82
CA ASP A 65 -19.98 -0.51 1.53
C ASP A 65 -18.50 -0.47 1.92
N LYS A 66 -17.79 -1.57 1.73
CA LYS A 66 -16.42 -1.66 2.22
C LYS A 66 -15.57 -2.43 1.26
N PRO A 67 -14.29 -2.07 1.15
CA PRO A 67 -13.36 -2.88 0.38
C PRO A 67 -13.09 -4.18 1.10
N ILE A 68 -12.67 -5.19 0.32
CA ILE A 68 -12.47 -6.52 0.88
C ILE A 68 -11.30 -6.57 1.86
N TRP A 69 -10.36 -5.64 1.75
CA TRP A 69 -9.18 -5.64 2.59
C TRP A 69 -9.28 -4.68 3.77
N GLY A 70 -10.36 -3.95 3.89
CA GLY A 70 -10.47 -2.95 4.92
C GLY A 70 -11.79 -3.01 5.65
N ASN A 71 -11.96 -2.08 6.49
CA ASN A 71 -13.16 -2.03 7.33
C ASN A 71 -14.13 -1.04 6.90
#